data_a5ec8fef1ffa622039203896ae1b30bf
#
_entry.id   a5ec8fef1ffa622039203896ae1b30bf
#
_cell.length_a   1.000
_cell.length_b   1.000
_cell.length_c   1.000
_cell.angle_alpha   90.00
_cell.angle_beta   90.00
_cell.angle_gamma   90.00
#
_symmetry.space_group_name_H-M   'P 1'
#
loop_
_entity.id
_entity.type
_entity.pdbx_description
1 polymer ?
#
loop_
_entity_poly.entity_id
_entity_poly.type
_entity_poly.pdbx_seq_one_letter_code
_entity_poly.pdbx_strand_id
1 'polypeptide(L)'
;MSSGRASDGSSPGKKTSSPKPGDAGGGKKKDEAVMSCDMTEQNKPVNDLIRAEAEKELKRKNVFSKTFHKVAEKVGLAERTNISEMLAHEASSVEKYRNIIQNLYESMVVMVQPYKDQTKSNAIDSPTLKLKFALCGYKPHLKGNSDKKQAIEIVENMLKNMEERDKEMWNDEEKAMERIRGYVTTERDAQTEQMTTMDDACLDMDQSRQAVKHAKTNEELEKKGCMYQMAIQTFDENAQNLHQSYTDLPYVKRLHQYDFISFLRIYENRFTANYNTVSQASDELRKNKSIA
;
A
#
# COMPACT_ATOMS: atom_id res chain seq x y z
N MET A 1 9.51 23.84 49.02
CA MET A 1 10.20 25.13 49.02
C MET A 1 10.13 25.69 47.62
N SER A 2 9.40 26.70 47.51
CA SER A 2 9.49 28.02 46.92
C SER A 2 9.07 28.01 45.44
N SER A 3 7.86 28.43 45.17
CA SER A 3 7.32 29.76 44.81
C SER A 3 7.90 30.25 43.50
N GLY A 4 7.14 30.51 42.42
CA GLY A 4 6.02 31.36 42.26
C GLY A 4 6.31 32.21 41.05
N ARG A 5 5.44 32.41 40.11
CA ARG A 5 4.90 33.74 39.82
C ARG A 5 4.11 33.74 38.50
N ALA A 6 2.88 34.10 38.65
CA ALA A 6 1.99 34.53 37.58
C ALA A 6 2.43 35.90 37.03
N SER A 7 2.16 36.17 35.75
CA SER A 7 1.95 37.53 35.29
C SER A 7 0.87 37.55 34.22
N ASP A 8 -0.23 38.16 34.61
CA ASP A 8 -1.29 38.72 33.81
C ASP A 8 -0.74 39.75 32.81
N GLY A 9 -1.36 39.81 31.63
CA GLY A 9 -1.11 40.82 30.61
C GLY A 9 -2.33 41.01 29.76
N SER A 10 -3.28 41.83 30.20
CA SER A 10 -4.49 42.29 29.54
C SER A 10 -4.20 43.10 28.27
N SER A 11 -4.98 42.85 27.22
CA SER A 11 -5.66 43.75 26.25
C SER A 11 -4.98 45.10 25.85
N PRO A 12 -5.33 45.69 24.71
CA PRO A 12 -6.66 45.91 24.19
C PRO A 12 -6.84 45.85 22.65
N GLY A 13 -8.11 45.83 22.29
CA GLY A 13 -8.69 45.81 20.95
C GLY A 13 -8.24 46.93 19.99
N LYS A 14 -8.22 46.55 18.72
CA LYS A 14 -8.32 47.50 17.61
C LYS A 14 -9.47 47.09 16.72
N LYS A 15 -10.52 47.95 16.78
CA LYS A 15 -11.58 48.07 15.77
C LYS A 15 -10.89 48.56 14.49
N THR A 16 -11.10 47.87 13.39
CA THR A 16 -10.91 48.43 12.05
C THR A 16 -12.16 48.22 11.22
N SER A 17 -12.66 49.32 10.85
CA SER A 17 -13.79 49.68 10.02
C SER A 17 -13.75 49.01 8.65
N SER A 18 -14.96 48.59 8.22
CA SER A 18 -15.30 48.20 6.85
C SER A 18 -15.12 49.37 5.88
N PRO A 19 -14.60 49.14 4.67
CA PRO A 19 -14.79 50.07 3.56
C PRO A 19 -16.03 49.68 2.72
N LYS A 20 -16.78 50.71 2.34
CA LYS A 20 -17.93 50.71 1.43
C LYS A 20 -17.53 50.24 0.01
N PRO A 21 -18.51 49.72 -0.75
CA PRO A 21 -18.26 49.37 -2.16
C PRO A 21 -18.22 50.63 -3.04
N GLY A 22 -17.13 50.77 -3.76
CA GLY A 22 -16.97 51.74 -4.84
C GLY A 22 -17.31 51.09 -6.17
N ASP A 23 -18.14 51.82 -6.88
CA ASP A 23 -18.72 51.54 -8.19
C ASP A 23 -17.67 51.74 -9.33
N ALA A 24 -17.99 51.10 -10.49
CA ALA A 24 -17.53 51.36 -11.84
C ALA A 24 -16.20 50.74 -12.34
N GLY A 25 -16.34 49.88 -13.32
CA GLY A 25 -15.31 49.45 -14.24
C GLY A 25 -15.76 48.30 -15.15
N GLY A 26 -16.53 48.64 -16.21
CA GLY A 26 -16.98 47.68 -17.21
C GLY A 26 -15.81 47.02 -17.97
N GLY A 27 -15.42 45.85 -17.55
CA GLY A 27 -14.57 44.92 -18.31
C GLY A 27 -15.47 43.89 -19.01
N LYS A 28 -15.55 43.96 -20.33
CA LYS A 28 -16.19 42.94 -21.15
C LYS A 28 -15.56 41.58 -20.83
N LYS A 29 -16.21 40.80 -19.98
CA LYS A 29 -15.99 39.35 -19.91
C LYS A 29 -16.35 38.81 -21.29
N LYS A 30 -15.35 38.31 -22.03
CA LYS A 30 -15.59 37.32 -23.06
C LYS A 30 -16.16 36.12 -22.31
N ASP A 31 -17.43 35.88 -22.45
CA ASP A 31 -18.06 34.64 -22.08
C ASP A 31 -17.35 33.53 -22.85
N GLU A 32 -16.45 32.78 -22.21
CA GLU A 32 -16.13 31.43 -22.66
C GLU A 32 -17.43 30.67 -22.55
N ALA A 33 -18.08 30.53 -23.71
CA ALA A 33 -19.24 29.65 -23.84
C ALA A 33 -18.77 28.25 -23.51
N VAL A 34 -18.93 27.86 -22.27
CA VAL A 34 -18.99 26.44 -21.89
C VAL A 34 -20.17 25.91 -22.72
N MET A 35 -19.87 25.20 -23.82
CA MET A 35 -20.87 24.49 -24.59
C MET A 35 -21.43 23.38 -23.67
N SER A 36 -22.42 23.76 -22.86
CA SER A 36 -23.32 22.82 -22.23
C SER A 36 -24.06 22.14 -23.37
N CYS A 37 -23.86 20.84 -23.53
CA CYS A 37 -24.74 20.02 -24.36
C CYS A 37 -26.10 19.94 -23.65
N ASP A 38 -26.89 21.01 -23.77
CA ASP A 38 -28.25 21.06 -23.29
C ASP A 38 -29.06 20.06 -24.14
N MET A 39 -29.24 18.88 -23.63
CA MET A 39 -30.02 17.81 -24.20
C MET A 39 -31.50 18.11 -24.05
N THR A 40 -32.06 18.89 -24.97
CA THR A 40 -33.53 18.97 -25.09
C THR A 40 -34.07 17.59 -25.48
N GLU A 41 -35.19 17.18 -24.86
CA GLU A 41 -35.77 15.83 -25.03
C GLU A 41 -36.00 15.41 -26.49
N GLN A 42 -36.12 16.35 -27.42
CA GLN A 42 -36.34 16.12 -28.85
C GLN A 42 -35.11 15.59 -29.60
N ASN A 43 -33.87 15.80 -29.08
CA ASN A 43 -32.62 15.36 -29.73
C ASN A 43 -31.97 14.15 -29.04
N LYS A 44 -32.65 13.58 -28.03
CA LYS A 44 -32.14 12.45 -27.24
C LYS A 44 -31.60 11.26 -28.10
N PRO A 45 -32.34 10.75 -29.12
CA PRO A 45 -31.88 9.62 -29.91
C PRO A 45 -30.65 9.91 -30.79
N VAL A 46 -30.52 11.15 -31.29
CA VAL A 46 -29.36 11.57 -32.11
C VAL A 46 -28.13 11.72 -31.23
N ASN A 47 -28.27 12.28 -30.03
CA ASN A 47 -27.19 12.44 -29.07
C ASN A 47 -26.70 11.07 -28.53
N ASP A 48 -27.61 10.12 -28.33
CA ASP A 48 -27.25 8.76 -27.91
C ASP A 48 -26.47 8.02 -29.01
N LEU A 49 -26.78 8.21 -30.29
CA LEU A 49 -26.03 7.67 -31.41
C LEU A 49 -24.62 8.28 -31.51
N ILE A 50 -24.52 9.62 -31.39
CA ILE A 50 -23.23 10.34 -31.42
C ILE A 50 -22.35 9.87 -30.25
N ARG A 51 -22.94 9.70 -29.07
CA ARG A 51 -22.26 9.21 -27.87
C ARG A 51 -21.75 7.78 -28.04
N ALA A 52 -22.58 6.87 -28.57
CA ALA A 52 -22.20 5.49 -28.82
C ALA A 52 -21.07 5.36 -29.87
N GLU A 53 -21.08 6.25 -30.88
CA GLU A 53 -20.02 6.29 -31.88
C GLU A 53 -18.71 6.87 -31.32
N ALA A 54 -18.81 7.92 -30.49
CA ALA A 54 -17.69 8.50 -29.75
C ALA A 54 -17.04 7.49 -28.81
N GLU A 55 -17.81 6.68 -28.08
CA GLU A 55 -17.30 5.59 -27.26
C GLU A 55 -16.54 4.53 -28.05
N LYS A 56 -17.03 4.17 -29.24
CA LYS A 56 -16.34 3.23 -30.12
C LYS A 56 -15.01 3.78 -30.64
N GLU A 57 -14.96 5.07 -30.97
CA GLU A 57 -13.72 5.72 -31.40
C GLU A 57 -12.68 5.88 -30.29
N LEU A 58 -13.10 6.23 -29.08
CA LEU A 58 -12.23 6.26 -27.91
C LEU A 58 -11.57 4.90 -27.63
N LYS A 59 -12.35 3.81 -27.71
CA LYS A 59 -11.84 2.44 -27.53
C LYS A 59 -10.91 2.00 -28.66
N ARG A 60 -10.99 2.61 -29.85
CA ARG A 60 -10.15 2.32 -31.03
C ARG A 60 -8.87 3.14 -31.09
N LYS A 61 -8.65 4.10 -30.17
CA LYS A 61 -7.39 4.87 -30.13
C LYS A 61 -6.21 3.92 -29.95
N ASN A 62 -5.43 3.78 -31.00
CA ASN A 62 -4.30 2.86 -31.07
C ASN A 62 -3.16 3.31 -30.17
N VAL A 63 -2.40 2.34 -29.64
CA VAL A 63 -1.15 2.55 -28.88
C VAL A 63 -0.19 3.50 -29.60
N PHE A 64 -0.16 3.48 -30.92
CA PHE A 64 0.63 4.40 -31.74
C PHE A 64 0.26 5.88 -31.56
N SER A 65 -1.03 6.21 -31.45
CA SER A 65 -1.48 7.58 -31.22
C SER A 65 -1.01 8.11 -29.86
N LYS A 66 -1.12 7.29 -28.82
CA LYS A 66 -0.65 7.63 -27.47
C LYS A 66 0.87 7.84 -27.41
N THR A 67 1.62 6.99 -28.10
CA THR A 67 3.09 7.09 -28.17
C THR A 67 3.51 8.37 -28.90
N PHE A 68 2.87 8.69 -30.02
CA PHE A 68 3.15 9.91 -30.78
C PHE A 68 2.83 11.16 -29.97
N HIS A 69 1.72 11.17 -29.24
CA HIS A 69 1.34 12.29 -28.38
C HIS A 69 2.35 12.51 -27.24
N LYS A 70 2.79 11.44 -26.59
CA LYS A 70 3.86 11.52 -25.54
C LYS A 70 5.18 12.08 -26.09
N VAL A 71 5.52 11.79 -27.35
CA VAL A 71 6.70 12.39 -28.02
C VAL A 71 6.45 13.86 -28.33
N ALA A 72 5.25 14.22 -28.84
CA ALA A 72 4.89 15.60 -29.16
C ALA A 72 4.87 16.50 -27.89
N GLU A 73 4.44 15.98 -26.74
CA GLU A 73 4.54 16.66 -25.45
C GLU A 73 6.00 16.95 -25.04
N LYS A 74 6.88 15.95 -25.18
CA LYS A 74 8.33 16.12 -24.85
C LYS A 74 9.02 17.15 -25.72
N VAL A 75 8.54 17.35 -26.95
CA VAL A 75 9.08 18.36 -27.91
C VAL A 75 8.35 19.71 -27.75
N GLY A 76 7.36 19.83 -26.88
CA GLY A 76 6.61 21.06 -26.65
C GLY A 76 5.58 21.38 -27.74
N LEU A 77 5.22 20.41 -28.59
CA LEU A 77 4.24 20.55 -29.65
C LEU A 77 2.80 20.31 -29.17
N ALA A 78 2.60 19.68 -28.02
CA ALA A 78 1.30 19.42 -27.41
C ALA A 78 1.26 19.94 -25.97
N GLU A 79 0.14 20.54 -25.59
CA GLU A 79 -0.10 20.97 -24.20
C GLU A 79 -0.44 19.77 -23.33
N ARG A 80 0.22 19.67 -22.20
CA ARG A 80 -0.05 18.63 -21.19
C ARG A 80 -0.89 19.20 -20.05
N THR A 81 -1.86 18.43 -19.60
CA THR A 81 -2.57 18.74 -18.36
C THR A 81 -1.64 18.47 -17.16
N ASN A 82 -1.47 19.47 -16.33
CA ASN A 82 -0.71 19.31 -15.09
C ASN A 82 -1.59 18.62 -14.04
N ILE A 83 -1.12 17.48 -13.55
CA ILE A 83 -1.71 16.82 -12.38
C ILE A 83 -1.54 17.76 -11.18
N SER A 84 -2.53 17.85 -10.30
CA SER A 84 -2.46 18.74 -9.15
C SER A 84 -1.25 18.39 -8.27
N GLU A 85 -0.55 19.43 -7.77
CA GLU A 85 0.57 19.26 -6.85
C GLU A 85 0.19 18.45 -5.60
N MET A 86 -1.08 18.56 -5.16
CA MET A 86 -1.61 17.80 -4.05
C MET A 86 -1.58 16.29 -4.33
N LEU A 87 -2.10 15.86 -5.49
CA LEU A 87 -2.10 14.43 -5.86
C LEU A 87 -0.68 13.89 -6.05
N ALA A 88 0.22 14.67 -6.61
CA ALA A 88 1.63 14.31 -6.74
C ALA A 88 2.31 14.15 -5.37
N HIS A 89 1.99 15.02 -4.41
CA HIS A 89 2.49 14.93 -3.05
C HIS A 89 1.94 13.70 -2.32
N GLU A 90 0.65 13.41 -2.47
CA GLU A 90 0.01 12.21 -1.91
C GLU A 90 0.65 10.93 -2.48
N ALA A 91 0.81 10.83 -3.79
CA ALA A 91 1.49 9.72 -4.46
C ALA A 91 2.91 9.50 -3.91
N SER A 92 3.69 10.59 -3.76
CA SER A 92 5.03 10.53 -3.16
C SER A 92 4.99 10.01 -1.70
N SER A 93 3.98 10.41 -0.94
CA SER A 93 3.82 9.99 0.47
C SER A 93 3.46 8.51 0.58
N VAL A 94 2.60 8.02 -0.31
CA VAL A 94 2.24 6.60 -0.41
C VAL A 94 3.45 5.77 -0.80
N GLU A 95 4.22 6.20 -1.80
CA GLU A 95 5.41 5.47 -2.25
C GLU A 95 6.51 5.40 -1.16
N LYS A 96 6.75 6.50 -0.45
CA LYS A 96 7.66 6.51 0.70
C LYS A 96 7.22 5.52 1.79
N TYR A 97 5.94 5.52 2.10
CA TYR A 97 5.39 4.59 3.09
C TYR A 97 5.51 3.14 2.64
N ARG A 98 5.22 2.87 1.37
CA ARG A 98 5.35 1.53 0.77
C ARG A 98 6.76 0.97 0.92
N ASN A 99 7.78 1.77 0.62
CA ASN A 99 9.17 1.35 0.77
C ASN A 99 9.54 1.04 2.23
N ILE A 100 9.03 1.84 3.18
CA ILE A 100 9.23 1.58 4.62
C ILE A 100 8.58 0.27 5.04
N ILE A 101 7.32 0.05 4.65
CA ILE A 101 6.57 -1.14 5.07
C ILE A 101 7.09 -2.41 4.39
N GLN A 102 7.61 -2.30 3.16
CA GLN A 102 8.29 -3.41 2.49
C GLN A 102 9.54 -3.85 3.25
N ASN A 103 10.40 -2.91 3.62
CA ASN A 103 11.60 -3.21 4.42
C ASN A 103 11.24 -3.81 5.79
N LEU A 104 10.17 -3.32 6.42
CA LEU A 104 9.65 -3.89 7.66
C LEU A 104 9.20 -5.33 7.46
N TYR A 105 8.39 -5.60 6.43
CA TYR A 105 7.90 -6.94 6.11
C TYR A 105 9.06 -7.91 5.85
N GLU A 106 10.04 -7.53 5.03
CA GLU A 106 11.21 -8.34 4.74
C GLU A 106 12.00 -8.67 6.02
N SER A 107 12.13 -7.70 6.92
CA SER A 107 12.78 -7.89 8.22
C SER A 107 12.00 -8.86 9.11
N MET A 108 10.67 -8.73 9.16
CA MET A 108 9.79 -9.66 9.89
C MET A 108 9.89 -11.08 9.35
N VAL A 109 9.89 -11.24 8.02
CA VAL A 109 10.07 -12.55 7.37
C VAL A 109 11.39 -13.20 7.75
N VAL A 110 12.48 -12.43 7.80
CA VAL A 110 13.79 -12.95 8.24
C VAL A 110 13.77 -13.35 9.71
N MET A 111 13.05 -12.64 10.57
CA MET A 111 12.89 -13.00 11.99
C MET A 111 12.11 -14.30 12.18
N VAL A 112 11.07 -14.51 11.38
CA VAL A 112 10.21 -15.72 11.44
C VAL A 112 10.92 -16.92 10.84
N GLN A 113 11.62 -16.72 9.72
CA GLN A 113 12.27 -17.78 8.94
C GLN A 113 13.78 -17.55 8.82
N PRO A 114 14.53 -17.66 9.91
CA PRO A 114 15.98 -17.56 9.82
C PRO A 114 16.58 -18.65 8.89
N TYR A 115 15.81 -19.70 8.58
CA TYR A 115 16.16 -20.83 7.70
C TYR A 115 15.16 -20.93 6.56
N LYS A 116 15.38 -20.19 5.48
CA LYS A 116 14.48 -19.99 4.33
C LYS A 116 13.94 -21.27 3.66
N ASP A 117 14.58 -22.41 3.86
CA ASP A 117 14.23 -23.67 3.18
C ASP A 117 13.27 -24.57 3.98
N GLN A 118 12.84 -24.15 5.17
CA GLN A 118 11.94 -24.98 6.01
C GLN A 118 10.52 -25.12 5.44
N THR A 119 10.07 -24.20 4.56
CA THR A 119 8.75 -24.26 3.96
C THR A 119 8.63 -25.20 2.77
N LYS A 120 9.73 -25.55 2.12
CA LYS A 120 9.67 -26.25 0.83
C LYS A 120 9.98 -27.73 0.85
N SER A 121 10.65 -28.26 1.81
CA SER A 121 10.81 -29.71 2.01
C SER A 121 11.64 -30.01 3.25
N ASN A 122 11.22 -31.01 3.96
CA ASN A 122 12.00 -31.72 4.93
C ASN A 122 12.56 -30.84 6.05
N ALA A 123 11.86 -30.84 7.13
CA ALA A 123 12.19 -30.39 8.47
C ALA A 123 13.66 -30.67 8.95
N ILE A 124 14.51 -31.14 8.07
CA ILE A 124 15.90 -31.57 8.32
C ILE A 124 16.84 -30.38 8.57
N ASP A 125 16.47 -29.16 8.17
CA ASP A 125 17.36 -28.00 8.27
C ASP A 125 17.25 -27.18 9.55
N SER A 126 16.27 -27.45 10.40
CA SER A 126 16.20 -26.83 11.73
C SER A 126 17.39 -27.25 12.60
N PRO A 127 18.15 -26.31 13.20
CA PRO A 127 19.23 -26.65 14.15
C PRO A 127 18.75 -27.52 15.30
N THR A 128 17.52 -27.29 15.76
CA THR A 128 16.85 -28.06 16.81
C THR A 128 16.65 -29.52 16.37
N LEU A 129 16.20 -29.74 15.13
CA LEU A 129 16.06 -31.07 14.55
C LEU A 129 17.42 -31.75 14.29
N LYS A 130 18.39 -31.03 13.75
CA LYS A 130 19.75 -31.56 13.55
C LYS A 130 20.34 -32.02 14.87
N LEU A 131 20.21 -31.25 15.94
CA LEU A 131 20.64 -31.64 17.27
C LEU A 131 19.88 -32.87 17.78
N LYS A 132 18.56 -32.92 17.62
CA LYS A 132 17.72 -34.07 17.99
C LYS A 132 18.17 -35.35 17.28
N PHE A 133 18.39 -35.30 15.95
CA PHE A 133 18.87 -36.44 15.19
C PHE A 133 20.27 -36.88 15.61
N ALA A 134 21.19 -35.94 15.88
CA ALA A 134 22.52 -36.24 16.40
C ALA A 134 22.46 -36.94 17.76
N LEU A 135 21.58 -36.50 18.67
CA LEU A 135 21.39 -37.13 19.97
C LEU A 135 20.80 -38.55 19.83
N CYS A 136 19.77 -38.73 18.98
CA CYS A 136 19.23 -40.06 18.67
C CYS A 136 20.31 -41.01 18.13
N GLY A 137 21.19 -40.55 17.24
CA GLY A 137 22.32 -41.33 16.74
C GLY A 137 23.38 -41.64 17.79
N TYR A 138 23.57 -40.78 18.79
CA TYR A 138 24.51 -40.98 19.87
C TYR A 138 24.04 -41.95 20.98
N LYS A 139 22.72 -41.98 21.24
CA LYS A 139 22.10 -42.78 22.31
C LYS A 139 22.49 -44.28 22.33
N PRO A 140 22.59 -45.01 21.19
CA PRO A 140 23.03 -46.41 21.18
C PRO A 140 24.49 -46.64 21.68
N HIS A 141 25.33 -45.60 21.59
CA HIS A 141 26.74 -45.70 22.02
C HIS A 141 26.92 -45.59 23.54
N LEU A 142 25.88 -45.25 24.29
CA LEU A 142 25.86 -45.15 25.75
C LEU A 142 25.55 -46.50 26.42
N LYS A 143 26.23 -47.58 26.00
CA LYS A 143 26.01 -48.93 26.55
C LYS A 143 26.30 -48.94 28.06
N GLY A 144 25.30 -49.41 28.86
CA GLY A 144 25.45 -49.61 30.30
C GLY A 144 25.32 -48.36 31.18
N ASN A 145 25.11 -47.17 30.60
CA ASN A 145 24.93 -45.93 31.39
C ASN A 145 23.47 -45.42 31.31
N SER A 146 22.65 -45.89 32.26
CA SER A 146 21.24 -45.56 32.37
C SER A 146 21.00 -44.05 32.47
N ASP A 147 21.80 -43.38 33.29
CA ASP A 147 21.60 -41.98 33.68
C ASP A 147 21.90 -41.04 32.50
N LYS A 148 22.97 -41.36 31.73
CA LYS A 148 23.26 -40.59 30.50
C LYS A 148 22.20 -40.80 29.43
N LYS A 149 21.59 -41.98 29.34
CA LYS A 149 20.46 -42.21 28.42
C LYS A 149 19.25 -41.39 28.83
N GLN A 150 18.92 -41.33 30.13
CA GLN A 150 17.84 -40.53 30.66
C GLN A 150 18.10 -39.05 30.43
N ALA A 151 19.32 -38.55 30.58
CA ALA A 151 19.66 -37.17 30.27
C ALA A 151 19.42 -36.82 28.80
N ILE A 152 19.79 -37.73 27.87
CA ILE A 152 19.50 -37.50 26.44
C ILE A 152 17.99 -37.50 26.19
N GLU A 153 17.21 -38.37 26.83
CA GLU A 153 15.75 -38.40 26.70
C GLU A 153 15.08 -37.08 27.14
N ILE A 154 15.57 -36.48 28.24
CA ILE A 154 15.10 -35.17 28.69
C ILE A 154 15.36 -34.11 27.61
N VAL A 155 16.58 -34.10 27.02
CA VAL A 155 16.93 -33.12 25.98
C VAL A 155 16.16 -33.40 24.69
N GLU A 156 15.99 -34.66 24.27
CA GLU A 156 15.15 -35.01 23.10
C GLU A 156 13.71 -34.55 23.24
N ASN A 157 13.10 -34.71 24.41
CA ASN A 157 11.74 -34.24 24.71
C ASN A 157 11.67 -32.71 24.71
N MET A 158 12.65 -32.03 25.29
CA MET A 158 12.76 -30.57 25.24
C MET A 158 12.80 -30.08 23.79
N LEU A 159 13.67 -30.63 22.95
CA LEU A 159 13.80 -30.26 21.54
C LEU A 159 12.52 -30.55 20.73
N LYS A 160 11.84 -31.67 21.03
CA LYS A 160 10.56 -32.00 20.41
C LYS A 160 9.48 -30.98 20.76
N ASN A 161 9.35 -30.61 22.05
CA ASN A 161 8.39 -29.63 22.52
C ASN A 161 8.65 -28.23 21.93
N MET A 162 9.93 -27.84 21.78
CA MET A 162 10.29 -26.59 21.13
C MET A 162 9.89 -26.60 19.64
N GLU A 163 10.17 -27.68 18.92
CA GLU A 163 9.82 -27.81 17.50
C GLU A 163 8.32 -27.75 17.24
N GLU A 164 7.51 -28.48 18.04
CA GLU A 164 6.05 -28.47 17.91
C GLU A 164 5.50 -27.07 18.15
N ARG A 165 6.00 -26.40 19.16
CA ARG A 165 5.57 -25.03 19.49
C ARG A 165 6.01 -24.02 18.46
N ASP A 166 7.24 -24.12 17.94
CA ASP A 166 7.73 -23.24 16.89
C ASP A 166 6.85 -23.34 15.63
N LYS A 167 6.33 -24.54 15.28
CA LYS A 167 5.41 -24.73 14.16
C LYS A 167 4.05 -24.08 14.38
N GLU A 168 3.49 -24.19 15.60
CA GLU A 168 2.22 -23.56 15.93
C GLU A 168 2.32 -22.04 15.87
N MET A 169 3.35 -21.48 16.49
CA MET A 169 3.55 -20.03 16.56
C MET A 169 3.91 -19.42 15.22
N TRP A 170 4.58 -20.16 14.37
CA TRP A 170 4.88 -19.73 13.01
C TRP A 170 3.63 -19.42 12.19
N ASN A 171 2.61 -20.28 12.26
CA ASN A 171 1.33 -20.02 11.60
C ASN A 171 0.67 -18.73 12.11
N ASP A 172 0.79 -18.42 13.41
CA ASP A 172 0.24 -17.20 13.98
C ASP A 172 1.05 -15.96 13.60
N GLU A 173 2.38 -16.07 13.50
CA GLU A 173 3.27 -15.03 12.98
C GLU A 173 2.96 -14.71 11.51
N GLU A 174 2.74 -15.74 10.66
CA GLU A 174 2.34 -15.54 9.26
C GLU A 174 0.99 -14.84 9.13
N LYS A 175 -0.01 -15.23 9.95
CA LYS A 175 -1.32 -14.57 9.98
C LYS A 175 -1.20 -13.10 10.41
N ALA A 176 -0.35 -12.80 11.41
CA ALA A 176 -0.12 -11.42 11.84
C ALA A 176 0.53 -10.56 10.75
N MET A 177 1.29 -11.16 9.83
CA MET A 177 1.93 -10.48 8.70
C MET A 177 1.06 -10.41 7.44
N GLU A 178 -0.08 -11.11 7.38
CA GLU A 178 -0.84 -11.32 6.13
C GLU A 178 -1.29 -10.00 5.49
N ARG A 179 -1.80 -9.04 6.28
CA ARG A 179 -2.24 -7.74 5.76
C ARG A 179 -1.06 -6.91 5.25
N ILE A 180 0.04 -6.88 5.99
CA ILE A 180 1.27 -6.19 5.57
C ILE A 180 1.78 -6.81 4.26
N ARG A 181 1.79 -8.13 4.14
CA ARG A 181 2.12 -8.84 2.91
C ARG A 181 1.20 -8.44 1.75
N GLY A 182 -0.12 -8.45 1.97
CA GLY A 182 -1.11 -8.03 0.97
C GLY A 182 -0.85 -6.61 0.46
N TYR A 183 -0.53 -5.69 1.35
CA TYR A 183 -0.22 -4.31 1.01
C TYR A 183 1.04 -4.17 0.14
N VAL A 184 2.13 -4.88 0.46
CA VAL A 184 3.38 -4.78 -0.31
C VAL A 184 3.38 -5.57 -1.62
N THR A 185 2.39 -6.45 -1.82
CA THR A 185 2.23 -7.26 -3.04
C THR A 185 1.01 -6.82 -3.84
N THR A 186 -0.17 -7.30 -3.47
CA THR A 186 -1.42 -7.15 -4.24
C THR A 186 -1.91 -5.70 -4.34
N GLU A 187 -1.89 -4.96 -3.21
CA GLU A 187 -2.36 -3.57 -3.21
C GLU A 187 -1.39 -2.65 -3.96
N ARG A 188 -0.10 -2.96 -3.91
CA ARG A 188 0.91 -2.26 -4.70
C ARG A 188 0.61 -2.33 -6.20
N ASP A 189 0.33 -3.53 -6.68
CA ASP A 189 0.08 -3.75 -8.10
C ASP A 189 -1.21 -3.05 -8.53
N ALA A 190 -2.27 -3.14 -7.73
CA ALA A 190 -3.54 -2.45 -7.96
C ALA A 190 -3.39 -0.92 -8.00
N GLN A 191 -2.62 -0.32 -7.07
CA GLN A 191 -2.38 1.13 -7.07
C GLN A 191 -1.52 1.57 -8.26
N THR A 192 -0.56 0.75 -8.69
CA THR A 192 0.25 1.03 -9.88
C THR A 192 -0.61 1.00 -11.14
N GLU A 193 -1.54 0.06 -11.24
CA GLU A 193 -2.52 -0.03 -12.31
C GLU A 193 -3.47 1.17 -12.32
N GLN A 194 -3.98 1.58 -11.16
CA GLN A 194 -4.83 2.79 -11.03
C GLN A 194 -4.09 4.04 -11.50
N MET A 195 -2.83 4.21 -11.13
CA MET A 195 -2.02 5.34 -11.55
C MET A 195 -1.78 5.34 -13.07
N THR A 196 -1.48 4.19 -13.64
CA THR A 196 -1.34 4.02 -15.09
C THR A 196 -2.65 4.34 -15.82
N THR A 197 -3.78 3.88 -15.29
CA THR A 197 -5.12 4.14 -15.85
C THR A 197 -5.46 5.63 -15.81
N MET A 198 -5.13 6.32 -14.72
CA MET A 198 -5.30 7.77 -14.61
C MET A 198 -4.40 8.52 -15.61
N ASP A 199 -3.14 8.14 -15.74
CA ASP A 199 -2.21 8.76 -16.71
C ASP A 199 -2.68 8.56 -18.16
N ASP A 200 -3.20 7.39 -18.47
CA ASP A 200 -3.79 7.08 -19.78
C ASP A 200 -5.07 7.90 -20.04
N ALA A 201 -5.93 8.07 -19.03
CA ALA A 201 -7.12 8.91 -19.13
C ALA A 201 -6.76 10.40 -19.32
N CYS A 202 -5.73 10.89 -18.62
CA CYS A 202 -5.19 12.23 -18.80
C CYS A 202 -4.71 12.45 -20.24
N LEU A 203 -3.98 11.48 -20.79
CA LEU A 203 -3.49 11.53 -22.16
C LEU A 203 -4.65 11.51 -23.18
N ASP A 204 -5.68 10.69 -22.97
CA ASP A 204 -6.87 10.64 -23.84
C ASP A 204 -7.65 11.95 -23.80
N MET A 205 -7.74 12.60 -22.62
CA MET A 205 -8.34 13.92 -22.47
C MET A 205 -7.54 14.98 -23.24
N ASP A 206 -6.21 15.01 -23.10
CA ASP A 206 -5.35 15.96 -23.83
C ASP A 206 -5.42 15.80 -25.33
N GLN A 207 -5.44 14.55 -25.84
CA GLN A 207 -5.63 14.26 -27.26
C GLN A 207 -7.00 14.73 -27.77
N SER A 208 -8.05 14.50 -26.97
CA SER A 208 -9.41 14.91 -27.33
C SER A 208 -9.55 16.43 -27.35
N ARG A 209 -8.90 17.15 -26.40
CA ARG A 209 -8.78 18.60 -26.39
C ARG A 209 -8.11 19.14 -27.66
N GLN A 210 -7.02 18.52 -28.09
CA GLN A 210 -6.33 18.87 -29.33
C GLN A 210 -7.22 18.62 -30.57
N ALA A 211 -7.95 17.51 -30.60
CA ALA A 211 -8.87 17.20 -31.68
C ALA A 211 -9.97 18.24 -31.82
N VAL A 212 -10.50 18.77 -30.70
CA VAL A 212 -11.48 19.87 -30.70
C VAL A 212 -10.87 21.15 -31.27
N LYS A 213 -9.64 21.52 -30.88
CA LYS A 213 -8.93 22.70 -31.40
C LYS A 213 -8.72 22.65 -32.95
N HIS A 214 -8.63 21.47 -33.52
CA HIS A 214 -8.41 21.26 -34.97
C HIS A 214 -9.68 20.90 -35.74
N ALA A 215 -10.88 21.03 -35.17
CA ALA A 215 -12.14 20.81 -35.87
C ALA A 215 -12.35 21.88 -36.90
N LYS A 216 -12.77 21.48 -38.12
CA LYS A 216 -12.97 22.39 -39.27
C LYS A 216 -14.42 22.68 -39.57
N THR A 217 -15.34 21.81 -39.13
CA THR A 217 -16.78 21.96 -39.35
C THR A 217 -17.52 21.94 -38.02
N ASN A 218 -18.75 22.51 -38.01
CA ASN A 218 -19.58 22.48 -36.80
C ASN A 218 -19.93 21.04 -36.36
N GLU A 219 -20.14 20.15 -37.31
CA GLU A 219 -20.48 18.76 -37.08
C GLU A 219 -19.29 18.01 -36.43
N GLU A 220 -18.06 18.25 -36.94
CA GLU A 220 -16.84 17.73 -36.34
C GLU A 220 -16.61 18.32 -34.93
N LEU A 221 -16.92 19.60 -34.73
CA LEU A 221 -16.76 20.26 -33.44
C LEU A 221 -17.69 19.66 -32.40
N GLU A 222 -18.95 19.41 -32.75
CA GLU A 222 -19.94 18.79 -31.87
C GLU A 222 -19.51 17.36 -31.47
N LYS A 223 -19.18 16.53 -32.47
CA LYS A 223 -18.70 15.15 -32.23
C LYS A 223 -17.44 15.11 -31.37
N LYS A 224 -16.41 15.91 -31.71
CA LYS A 224 -15.15 15.96 -30.96
C LYS A 224 -15.34 16.60 -29.58
N GLY A 225 -16.28 17.53 -29.42
CA GLY A 225 -16.68 18.11 -28.13
C GLY A 225 -17.27 17.07 -27.19
N CYS A 226 -18.17 16.22 -27.69
CA CYS A 226 -18.70 15.10 -26.91
C CYS A 226 -17.60 14.11 -26.49
N MET A 227 -16.67 13.79 -27.39
CA MET A 227 -15.53 12.93 -27.05
C MET A 227 -14.65 13.53 -25.95
N TYR A 228 -14.40 14.83 -26.00
CA TYR A 228 -13.62 15.54 -24.97
C TYR A 228 -14.32 15.55 -23.62
N GLN A 229 -15.63 15.80 -23.57
CA GLN A 229 -16.40 15.73 -22.32
C GLN A 229 -16.35 14.34 -21.68
N MET A 230 -16.49 13.28 -22.49
CA MET A 230 -16.37 11.90 -21.99
C MET A 230 -14.97 11.62 -21.47
N ALA A 231 -13.92 12.12 -22.14
CA ALA A 231 -12.55 11.95 -21.68
C ALA A 231 -12.29 12.70 -20.37
N ILE A 232 -12.85 13.91 -20.18
CA ILE A 232 -12.80 14.64 -18.89
C ILE A 232 -13.47 13.81 -17.79
N GLN A 233 -14.67 13.31 -18.01
CA GLN A 233 -15.38 12.53 -17.01
C GLN A 233 -14.57 11.27 -16.60
N THR A 234 -14.01 10.55 -17.58
CA THR A 234 -13.17 9.39 -17.31
C THR A 234 -11.91 9.74 -16.52
N PHE A 235 -11.27 10.87 -16.83
CA PHE A 235 -10.11 11.36 -16.08
C PHE A 235 -10.50 11.71 -14.65
N ASP A 236 -11.59 12.45 -14.43
CA ASP A 236 -12.06 12.87 -13.11
C ASP A 236 -12.41 11.65 -12.23
N GLU A 237 -13.10 10.65 -12.78
CA GLU A 237 -13.43 9.40 -12.07
C GLU A 237 -12.18 8.65 -11.64
N ASN A 238 -11.18 8.50 -12.53
CA ASN A 238 -9.93 7.85 -12.20
C ASN A 238 -9.10 8.64 -11.19
N ALA A 239 -9.06 9.96 -11.30
CA ALA A 239 -8.37 10.84 -10.35
C ALA A 239 -9.02 10.78 -8.96
N GLN A 240 -10.37 10.76 -8.87
CA GLN A 240 -11.08 10.60 -7.61
C GLN A 240 -10.83 9.25 -6.96
N ASN A 241 -10.85 8.16 -7.73
CA ASN A 241 -10.57 6.81 -7.22
C ASN A 241 -9.14 6.72 -6.65
N LEU A 242 -8.17 7.29 -7.35
CA LEU A 242 -6.79 7.34 -6.90
C LEU A 242 -6.61 8.19 -5.64
N HIS A 243 -7.23 9.38 -5.61
CA HIS A 243 -7.23 10.26 -4.44
C HIS A 243 -7.84 9.58 -3.22
N GLN A 244 -8.97 8.87 -3.38
CA GLN A 244 -9.58 8.11 -2.29
C GLN A 244 -8.62 7.05 -1.73
N SER A 245 -7.95 6.28 -2.59
CA SER A 245 -6.95 5.29 -2.18
C SER A 245 -5.81 5.91 -1.37
N TYR A 246 -5.40 7.15 -1.70
CA TYR A 246 -4.35 7.86 -0.96
C TYR A 246 -4.84 8.46 0.36
N THR A 247 -6.09 8.91 0.40
CA THR A 247 -6.74 9.47 1.60
C THR A 247 -6.89 8.41 2.70
N ASP A 248 -7.02 7.14 2.34
CA ASP A 248 -7.12 6.02 3.28
C ASP A 248 -5.78 5.64 3.94
N LEU A 249 -4.65 6.18 3.47
CA LEU A 249 -3.32 5.85 3.98
C LEU A 249 -3.17 6.00 5.51
N PRO A 250 -3.70 7.03 6.21
CA PRO A 250 -3.60 7.12 7.66
C PRO A 250 -4.31 5.97 8.39
N TYR A 251 -5.40 5.47 7.84
CA TYR A 251 -6.11 4.31 8.38
C TYR A 251 -5.31 3.02 8.16
N VAL A 252 -4.79 2.81 6.95
CA VAL A 252 -3.92 1.67 6.61
C VAL A 252 -2.70 1.63 7.51
N LYS A 253 -2.04 2.78 7.76
CA LYS A 253 -0.91 2.88 8.70
C LYS A 253 -1.25 2.38 10.11
N ARG A 254 -2.43 2.73 10.63
CA ARG A 254 -2.88 2.26 11.95
C ARG A 254 -3.10 0.75 11.99
N LEU A 255 -3.66 0.17 10.93
CA LEU A 255 -3.83 -1.27 10.81
C LEU A 255 -2.48 -2.00 10.81
N HIS A 256 -1.52 -1.52 10.03
CA HIS A 256 -0.18 -2.11 9.99
C HIS A 256 0.57 -1.96 11.33
N GLN A 257 0.39 -0.86 12.07
CA GLN A 257 0.92 -0.70 13.42
C GLN A 257 0.34 -1.75 14.37
N TYR A 258 -0.97 -2.01 14.29
CA TYR A 258 -1.62 -3.05 15.07
C TYR A 258 -1.09 -4.45 14.74
N ASP A 259 -0.95 -4.76 13.45
CA ASP A 259 -0.41 -6.04 13.00
C ASP A 259 1.03 -6.25 13.47
N PHE A 260 1.85 -5.21 13.38
CA PHE A 260 3.22 -5.25 13.88
C PHE A 260 3.30 -5.48 15.39
N ILE A 261 2.46 -4.80 16.19
CA ILE A 261 2.39 -5.03 17.63
C ILE A 261 1.94 -6.47 17.93
N SER A 262 0.96 -6.99 17.18
CA SER A 262 0.49 -8.36 17.31
C SER A 262 1.59 -9.37 16.99
N PHE A 263 2.33 -9.13 15.93
CA PHE A 263 3.52 -9.93 15.58
C PHE A 263 4.56 -9.95 16.69
N LEU A 264 4.92 -8.78 17.25
CA LEU A 264 5.89 -8.71 18.35
C LEU A 264 5.45 -9.45 19.60
N ARG A 265 4.14 -9.43 19.92
CA ARG A 265 3.59 -10.20 21.05
C ARG A 265 3.67 -11.71 20.83
N ILE A 266 3.36 -12.18 19.62
CA ILE A 266 3.49 -13.59 19.26
C ILE A 266 4.97 -14.00 19.36
N TYR A 267 5.86 -13.17 18.84
CA TYR A 267 7.29 -13.39 18.88
C TYR A 267 7.84 -13.44 20.31
N GLU A 268 7.44 -12.52 21.17
CA GLU A 268 7.76 -12.53 22.61
C GLU A 268 7.28 -13.82 23.30
N ASN A 269 6.03 -14.22 23.04
CA ASN A 269 5.46 -15.45 23.57
C ASN A 269 6.27 -16.68 23.18
N ARG A 270 6.75 -16.74 21.94
CA ARG A 270 7.61 -17.81 21.43
C ARG A 270 8.91 -17.92 22.24
N PHE A 271 9.59 -16.80 22.47
CA PHE A 271 10.84 -16.79 23.26
C PHE A 271 10.58 -17.19 24.71
N THR A 272 9.55 -16.65 25.32
CA THR A 272 9.15 -16.97 26.70
C THR A 272 8.84 -18.46 26.86
N ALA A 273 8.10 -19.02 25.92
CA ALA A 273 7.73 -20.43 25.93
C ALA A 273 8.96 -21.34 25.73
N ASN A 274 9.86 -21.00 24.82
CA ASN A 274 11.10 -21.73 24.61
C ASN A 274 12.04 -21.63 25.82
N TYR A 275 12.16 -20.44 26.43
CA TYR A 275 12.92 -20.26 27.66
C TYR A 275 12.39 -21.16 28.78
N ASN A 276 11.08 -21.19 29.01
CA ASN A 276 10.48 -22.04 30.04
C ASN A 276 10.75 -23.53 29.78
N THR A 277 10.68 -23.97 28.54
CA THR A 277 10.96 -25.38 28.15
C THR A 277 12.41 -25.75 28.43
N VAL A 278 13.35 -24.87 28.10
CA VAL A 278 14.79 -25.10 28.36
C VAL A 278 15.08 -25.06 29.87
N SER A 279 14.47 -24.12 30.59
CA SER A 279 14.62 -24.00 32.06
C SER A 279 14.13 -25.26 32.77
N GLN A 280 12.97 -25.77 32.38
CA GLN A 280 12.40 -27.00 32.94
C GLN A 280 13.33 -28.21 32.68
N ALA A 281 13.80 -28.39 31.45
CA ALA A 281 14.73 -29.45 31.12
C ALA A 281 16.05 -29.33 31.90
N SER A 282 16.56 -28.11 32.09
CA SER A 282 17.76 -27.85 32.90
C SER A 282 17.56 -28.26 34.36
N ASP A 283 16.41 -27.96 34.95
CA ASP A 283 16.08 -28.33 36.32
C ASP A 283 15.92 -29.85 36.48
N GLU A 284 15.35 -30.54 35.49
CA GLU A 284 15.27 -32.01 35.47
C GLU A 284 16.64 -32.64 35.39
N LEU A 285 17.54 -32.11 34.53
CA LEU A 285 18.93 -32.58 34.44
C LEU A 285 19.72 -32.38 35.74
N ARG A 286 19.51 -31.25 36.45
CA ARG A 286 20.15 -30.98 37.74
C ARG A 286 19.67 -31.91 38.85
N LYS A 287 18.42 -32.38 38.80
CA LYS A 287 17.88 -33.36 39.76
C LYS A 287 18.46 -34.75 39.53
N ASN A 288 18.90 -35.02 38.36
CA ASN A 288 19.56 -36.28 38.00
C ASN A 288 21.02 -36.26 38.50
N LYS A 289 21.24 -36.60 39.80
CA LYS A 289 22.49 -36.50 40.54
C LYS A 289 23.69 -37.24 39.92
N SER A 290 23.46 -38.12 38.97
CA SER A 290 24.54 -38.92 38.33
C SER A 290 25.24 -38.17 37.19
N ILE A 291 24.80 -36.92 36.86
CA ILE A 291 25.39 -36.12 35.78
C ILE A 291 26.28 -35.01 36.35
N ALA A 292 26.22 -34.74 37.65
CA ALA A 292 27.12 -33.86 38.38
C ALA A 292 28.33 -34.62 38.88
#